data_eb7d793e7cb36ff83be3dbd426249422
#
_entry.id   eb7d793e7cb36ff83be3dbd426249422
#
_cell.length_a   1.000
_cell.length_b   1.000
_cell.length_c   1.000
_cell.angle_alpha   90.00
_cell.angle_beta   90.00
_cell.angle_gamma   90.00
#
_symmetry.space_group_name_H-M   'P 1'
#
loop_
_entity.id
_entity.type
_entity.pdbx_description
1 polymer ?
#
loop_
_entity_poly.entity_id
_entity_poly.type
_entity_poly.pdbx_seq_one_letter_code
_entity_poly.pdbx_strand_id
1 'polypeptide(L)'
;MRCRYCGQRIPEGELYCRHCGKEVRIVPDYNPLDDMLTAQIKGAIDSDGYEDEMYYSRPSRNRDAAGRSTTGSRRGNERRSTGVARNNTRNRSRQMNEDERRRRNRERARQKALRKKKKKRALLLALSLLLIIGIVGIFAYMTSYIGAVNKGNKALERNDYTEAEDCFRNAMAKDDTRPEAYTGLSKVYQAQDNTEKAERLFSDALKKQEDNIELHRACIKFYIRSDQKEKIPELLDNATSTITDELPEYVVKTPKFSLDDGEDYDDVQQLKLTAESGNKIYYTKNKKKPTTGSHKYNSPIQIEEGDTTIYAIAVNKAGIPSFR
;
A
#
# COMPACT_ATOMS: atom_id res chain seq x y z
N MET A 1 4.98 10.03 46.21
CA MET A 1 5.83 10.55 45.14
C MET A 1 5.51 12.01 44.82
N ARG A 2 6.31 12.74 43.99
CA ARG A 2 6.00 14.14 43.62
C ARG A 2 5.61 14.21 42.15
N CYS A 3 4.65 15.04 41.82
CA CYS A 3 4.20 15.27 40.45
C CYS A 3 5.30 15.91 39.59
N ARG A 4 5.60 15.32 38.44
CA ARG A 4 6.61 15.84 37.49
C ARG A 4 6.24 17.22 36.88
N TYR A 5 4.96 17.56 36.88
CA TYR A 5 4.45 18.78 36.20
C TYR A 5 4.27 19.97 37.14
N CYS A 6 3.87 19.73 38.41
CA CYS A 6 3.61 20.84 39.36
C CYS A 6 4.34 20.70 40.68
N GLY A 7 5.17 19.67 40.91
CA GLY A 7 5.97 19.46 42.10
C GLY A 7 5.19 19.03 43.36
N GLN A 8 3.83 18.98 43.33
CA GLN A 8 2.99 18.65 44.47
C GLN A 8 3.14 17.18 44.88
N ARG A 9 3.05 16.89 46.18
CA ARG A 9 3.08 15.51 46.71
C ARG A 9 1.81 14.77 46.29
N ILE A 10 1.98 13.55 45.81
CA ILE A 10 0.89 12.64 45.40
C ILE A 10 0.91 11.45 46.35
N PRO A 11 -0.21 11.08 46.95
CA PRO A 11 -0.35 9.83 47.76
C PRO A 11 -0.05 8.59 46.94
N GLU A 12 0.38 7.52 47.56
CA GLU A 12 0.61 6.24 46.89
C GLU A 12 -0.72 5.62 46.45
N GLY A 13 -0.78 5.20 45.18
CA GLY A 13 -1.97 4.59 44.54
C GLY A 13 -2.84 5.54 43.72
N GLU A 14 -2.56 6.84 43.65
CA GLU A 14 -3.31 7.75 42.77
C GLU A 14 -2.70 7.83 41.37
N LEU A 15 -3.56 7.67 40.36
CA LEU A 15 -3.18 7.69 38.94
C LEU A 15 -3.11 9.12 38.37
N TYR A 16 -3.69 10.11 39.06
CA TYR A 16 -3.75 11.50 38.62
C TYR A 16 -3.36 12.45 39.73
N CYS A 17 -2.67 13.54 39.39
CA CYS A 17 -2.35 14.59 40.35
C CYS A 17 -3.59 15.44 40.66
N ARG A 18 -4.06 15.47 41.90
CA ARG A 18 -5.22 16.25 42.32
C ARG A 18 -5.07 17.78 42.12
N HIS A 19 -3.83 18.27 42.04
CA HIS A 19 -3.56 19.70 41.90
C HIS A 19 -3.55 20.17 40.43
N CYS A 20 -2.99 19.38 39.49
CA CYS A 20 -2.87 19.78 38.09
C CYS A 20 -3.63 18.87 37.13
N GLY A 21 -4.31 17.82 37.59
CA GLY A 21 -5.12 16.89 36.79
C GLY A 21 -4.33 15.96 35.86
N LYS A 22 -3.00 16.06 35.82
CA LYS A 22 -2.20 15.26 34.90
C LYS A 22 -1.90 13.86 35.44
N GLU A 23 -1.86 12.90 34.53
CA GLU A 23 -1.60 11.48 34.82
C GLU A 23 -0.19 11.28 35.42
N VAL A 24 -0.11 10.41 36.43
CA VAL A 24 1.12 10.01 37.11
C VAL A 24 1.47 8.58 36.69
N ARG A 25 2.49 8.44 35.85
CA ARG A 25 3.01 7.10 35.51
C ARG A 25 3.65 6.47 36.75
N ILE A 26 3.03 5.41 37.28
CA ILE A 26 3.48 4.66 38.45
C ILE A 26 4.51 3.59 38.07
N VAL A 27 4.60 3.24 36.78
CA VAL A 27 5.51 2.21 36.27
C VAL A 27 6.79 2.90 35.77
N PRO A 28 7.99 2.51 36.27
CA PRO A 28 9.25 2.83 35.60
C PRO A 28 9.16 2.37 34.13
N ASP A 29 9.89 2.97 33.22
CA ASP A 29 9.97 2.60 31.80
C ASP A 29 10.40 1.11 31.66
N TYR A 30 9.51 0.18 32.00
CA TYR A 30 9.66 -1.23 31.78
C TYR A 30 9.21 -1.53 30.36
N ASN A 31 10.19 -1.71 29.49
CA ASN A 31 9.95 -2.18 28.14
C ASN A 31 10.21 -3.69 28.06
N PRO A 32 9.18 -4.54 28.04
CA PRO A 32 9.36 -5.99 27.97
C PRO A 32 10.18 -6.44 26.76
N LEU A 33 10.22 -5.63 25.69
CA LEU A 33 11.00 -5.90 24.48
C LEU A 33 12.50 -5.72 24.71
N ASP A 34 12.93 -4.76 25.55
CA ASP A 34 14.35 -4.54 25.86
C ASP A 34 14.93 -5.69 26.71
N ASP A 35 14.14 -6.23 27.64
CA ASP A 35 14.53 -7.40 28.43
C ASP A 35 14.61 -8.69 27.59
N MET A 36 13.68 -8.88 26.64
CA MET A 36 13.74 -10.01 25.71
C MET A 36 14.94 -9.91 24.76
N LEU A 37 15.24 -8.71 24.23
CA LEU A 37 16.41 -8.46 23.39
C LEU A 37 17.72 -8.64 24.17
N THR A 38 17.78 -8.16 25.41
CA THR A 38 18.96 -8.31 26.27
C THR A 38 19.18 -9.77 26.68
N ALA A 39 18.11 -10.53 26.94
CA ALA A 39 18.17 -11.96 27.21
C ALA A 39 18.64 -12.77 25.99
N GLN A 40 18.15 -12.42 24.79
CA GLN A 40 18.58 -13.06 23.54
C GLN A 40 20.04 -12.76 23.20
N ILE A 41 20.51 -11.52 23.44
CA ILE A 41 21.91 -11.13 23.22
C ILE A 41 22.81 -11.83 24.21
N LYS A 42 22.47 -11.89 25.51
CA LYS A 42 23.22 -12.66 26.51
C LYS A 42 23.25 -14.16 26.21
N GLY A 43 22.11 -14.76 25.87
CA GLY A 43 22.06 -16.15 25.45
C GLY A 43 22.87 -16.48 24.20
N ALA A 44 22.99 -15.54 23.27
CA ALA A 44 23.85 -15.70 22.09
C ALA A 44 25.35 -15.57 22.40
N ILE A 45 25.73 -14.76 23.39
CA ILE A 45 27.13 -14.60 23.82
C ILE A 45 27.57 -15.81 24.66
N ASP A 46 26.71 -16.29 25.55
CA ASP A 46 27.02 -17.45 26.40
C ASP A 46 27.03 -18.76 25.61
N SER A 47 26.24 -18.89 24.54
CA SER A 47 26.28 -20.08 23.68
C SER A 47 27.54 -20.17 22.79
N ASP A 48 28.20 -19.05 22.51
CA ASP A 48 29.48 -19.04 21.76
C ASP A 48 30.67 -19.43 22.72
N GLY A 49 30.52 -19.34 24.03
CA GLY A 49 31.54 -19.69 25.06
C GLY A 49 31.62 -21.18 25.37
N TYR A 50 30.55 -21.94 25.21
CA TYR A 50 30.52 -23.37 25.56
C TYR A 50 31.06 -24.31 24.46
N GLU A 51 31.23 -23.86 23.24
CA GLU A 51 31.76 -24.71 22.17
C GLU A 51 33.29 -24.82 22.12
N ASP A 52 34.05 -24.03 22.90
CA ASP A 52 35.52 -24.10 22.89
C ASP A 52 36.12 -25.01 23.96
N GLU A 53 35.38 -25.42 25.00
CA GLU A 53 35.93 -26.32 26.06
C GLU A 53 35.84 -27.83 25.76
N MET A 54 35.06 -28.26 24.75
CA MET A 54 34.91 -29.70 24.48
C MET A 54 35.96 -30.29 23.54
N TYR A 55 37.01 -29.56 23.14
CA TYR A 55 37.99 -30.06 22.16
C TYR A 55 39.41 -30.28 22.73
N TYR A 56 39.65 -30.12 24.03
CA TYR A 56 40.93 -30.38 24.66
C TYR A 56 40.83 -31.40 25.79
N SER A 57 40.17 -32.53 25.57
CA SER A 57 40.44 -33.73 26.41
C SER A 57 41.60 -34.49 25.77
N ARG A 58 42.79 -34.26 26.29
CA ARG A 58 43.94 -35.14 26.08
C ARG A 58 43.61 -36.50 26.72
N PRO A 59 43.81 -37.61 26.05
CA PRO A 59 43.86 -38.89 26.74
C PRO A 59 45.11 -38.90 27.61
N SER A 60 44.93 -38.96 28.91
CA SER A 60 45.99 -39.20 29.88
C SER A 60 46.57 -40.58 29.61
N ARG A 61 47.88 -40.61 29.38
CA ARG A 61 48.64 -41.85 29.40
C ARG A 61 48.72 -42.31 30.85
N ASN A 62 48.04 -43.38 31.18
CA ASN A 62 48.31 -44.16 32.36
C ASN A 62 49.77 -44.65 32.32
N ARG A 63 50.51 -44.19 33.30
CA ARG A 63 51.73 -44.87 33.80
C ARG A 63 51.28 -45.81 34.87
N ASP A 64 51.33 -47.05 34.59
CA ASP A 64 51.42 -48.03 35.68
C ASP A 64 52.75 -48.75 35.57
N ALA A 65 53.41 -48.64 36.68
CA ALA A 65 54.71 -49.24 37.03
C ALA A 65 54.51 -50.68 37.46
N ALA A 66 55.48 -51.37 37.32
CA ALA A 66 55.99 -52.53 38.10
C ALA A 66 56.59 -53.57 37.16
N GLY A 67 57.73 -54.04 37.27
CA GLY A 67 58.60 -54.30 38.36
C GLY A 67 59.53 -55.43 37.95
N ARG A 68 60.73 -55.36 38.46
CA ARG A 68 61.67 -56.48 38.76
C ARG A 68 62.41 -57.18 37.60
N SER A 69 63.70 -56.88 37.63
CA SER A 69 64.86 -57.75 37.93
C SER A 69 65.01 -59.02 37.13
N THR A 70 66.11 -59.23 36.48
CA THR A 70 67.34 -59.82 37.03
C THR A 70 68.42 -60.02 35.94
N THR A 71 69.60 -59.63 36.28
CA THR A 71 70.91 -60.27 36.07
C THR A 71 71.12 -61.19 34.86
N GLY A 72 72.19 -60.94 34.16
CA GLY A 72 72.83 -61.94 33.30
C GLY A 72 73.72 -61.36 32.17
N SER A 73 74.89 -60.95 32.60
CA SER A 73 76.25 -61.28 32.18
C SER A 73 76.53 -61.67 30.69
N ARG A 74 77.43 -60.91 30.13
CA ARG A 74 78.57 -61.31 29.27
C ARG A 74 78.49 -61.34 27.74
N ARG A 75 79.40 -60.54 27.28
CA ARG A 75 80.37 -60.79 26.12
C ARG A 75 79.83 -60.69 24.65
N GLY A 76 80.30 -59.67 24.02
CA GLY A 76 81.11 -59.89 22.77
C GLY A 76 80.31 -59.83 21.51
N ASN A 77 80.34 -58.77 20.81
CA ASN A 77 81.02 -58.64 19.53
C ASN A 77 80.82 -57.33 18.89
N GLU A 78 81.88 -56.60 18.74
CA GLU A 78 82.00 -55.52 17.78
C GLU A 78 81.76 -56.05 16.39
N ARG A 79 80.88 -55.49 15.64
CA ARG A 79 80.99 -55.16 14.20
C ARG A 79 79.58 -54.98 13.60
N ARG A 80 79.46 -53.85 12.90
CA ARG A 80 78.34 -53.41 12.00
C ARG A 80 77.29 -52.50 12.62
N SER A 81 77.64 -51.22 12.85
CA SER A 81 76.73 -50.15 13.13
C SER A 81 76.71 -49.04 12.10
N THR A 82 76.74 -49.30 10.83
CA THR A 82 76.59 -48.23 9.81
C THR A 82 75.32 -48.31 8.95
N GLY A 83 74.45 -49.33 9.15
CA GLY A 83 73.21 -49.49 8.38
C GLY A 83 71.96 -48.98 9.08
N VAL A 84 71.95 -48.98 10.42
CA VAL A 84 70.72 -48.64 11.19
C VAL A 84 70.52 -47.13 11.31
N ALA A 85 71.60 -46.32 11.34
CA ALA A 85 71.50 -44.86 11.44
C ALA A 85 70.94 -44.19 10.16
N ARG A 86 71.21 -44.75 8.98
CA ARG A 86 70.67 -44.20 7.73
C ARG A 86 69.16 -44.53 7.50
N ASN A 87 68.66 -45.63 8.05
CA ASN A 87 67.23 -45.96 7.93
C ASN A 87 66.38 -45.16 8.93
N ASN A 88 66.88 -44.86 10.13
CA ASN A 88 66.17 -44.04 11.11
C ASN A 88 66.06 -42.59 10.71
N THR A 89 67.03 -42.00 10.04
CA THR A 89 66.95 -40.64 9.54
C THR A 89 66.00 -40.54 8.36
N ARG A 90 65.93 -41.50 7.45
CA ARG A 90 64.95 -41.52 6.34
C ARG A 90 63.50 -41.70 6.84
N ASN A 91 63.26 -42.52 7.85
CA ASN A 91 61.96 -42.70 8.44
C ASN A 91 61.52 -41.44 9.22
N ARG A 92 62.42 -40.79 9.94
CA ARG A 92 62.15 -39.54 10.64
C ARG A 92 61.82 -38.39 9.72
N SER A 93 62.51 -38.28 8.58
CA SER A 93 62.20 -37.26 7.56
C SER A 93 60.90 -37.54 6.82
N ARG A 94 60.53 -38.82 6.57
CA ARG A 94 59.22 -39.18 6.00
C ARG A 94 58.07 -38.87 7.00
N GLN A 95 58.23 -39.19 8.29
CA GLN A 95 57.26 -38.86 9.30
C GLN A 95 57.07 -37.36 9.50
N MET A 96 58.14 -36.57 9.48
CA MET A 96 58.06 -35.11 9.54
C MET A 96 57.31 -34.52 8.30
N ASN A 97 57.55 -35.04 7.12
CA ASN A 97 56.83 -34.63 5.92
C ASN A 97 55.32 -35.01 5.94
N GLU A 98 54.98 -36.15 6.50
CA GLU A 98 53.57 -36.57 6.67
C GLU A 98 52.84 -35.74 7.72
N ASP A 99 53.47 -35.42 8.81
CA ASP A 99 52.87 -34.57 9.87
C ASP A 99 52.68 -33.13 9.40
N GLU A 100 53.63 -32.61 8.62
CA GLU A 100 53.48 -31.29 7.98
C GLU A 100 52.33 -31.26 6.95
N ARG A 101 52.19 -32.32 6.14
CA ARG A 101 51.03 -32.50 5.23
C ARG A 101 49.72 -32.58 5.98
N ARG A 102 49.65 -33.31 7.11
CA ARG A 102 48.48 -33.43 7.95
C ARG A 102 48.11 -32.08 8.58
N ARG A 103 49.10 -31.27 9.04
CA ARG A 103 48.89 -29.91 9.56
C ARG A 103 48.30 -28.96 8.48
N ARG A 104 48.90 -28.92 7.30
CA ARG A 104 48.42 -28.11 6.13
C ARG A 104 47.02 -28.54 5.70
N ASN A 105 46.69 -29.82 5.73
CA ASN A 105 45.35 -30.29 5.40
C ASN A 105 44.31 -29.90 6.46
N ARG A 106 44.67 -29.96 7.74
CA ARG A 106 43.81 -29.49 8.84
C ARG A 106 43.56 -27.99 8.79
N GLU A 107 44.57 -27.19 8.49
CA GLU A 107 44.44 -25.75 8.30
C GLU A 107 43.53 -25.39 7.10
N ARG A 108 43.71 -26.06 5.97
CA ARG A 108 42.86 -25.91 4.78
C ARG A 108 41.40 -26.30 5.07
N ALA A 109 41.18 -27.36 5.84
CA ALA A 109 39.85 -27.78 6.27
C ALA A 109 39.19 -26.76 7.21
N ARG A 110 39.97 -26.21 8.18
CA ARG A 110 39.50 -25.13 9.07
C ARG A 110 39.13 -23.86 8.29
N GLN A 111 39.97 -23.45 7.37
CA GLN A 111 39.71 -22.28 6.51
C GLN A 111 38.46 -22.48 5.63
N LYS A 112 38.28 -23.68 5.07
CA LYS A 112 37.05 -24.01 4.29
C LYS A 112 35.81 -24.00 5.16
N ALA A 113 35.88 -24.51 6.39
CA ALA A 113 34.76 -24.48 7.34
C ALA A 113 34.39 -23.05 7.77
N LEU A 114 35.39 -22.21 8.04
CA LEU A 114 35.18 -20.79 8.35
C LEU A 114 34.57 -20.02 7.17
N ARG A 115 35.03 -20.27 5.95
CA ARG A 115 34.43 -19.67 4.72
C ARG A 115 32.96 -20.10 4.54
N LYS A 116 32.65 -21.39 4.81
CA LYS A 116 31.26 -21.89 4.78
C LYS A 116 30.38 -21.23 5.84
N LYS A 117 30.88 -21.08 7.08
CA LYS A 117 30.16 -20.37 8.18
C LYS A 117 29.94 -18.90 7.83
N LYS A 118 30.96 -18.19 7.29
CA LYS A 118 30.84 -16.80 6.83
C LYS A 118 29.80 -16.65 5.68
N LYS A 119 29.81 -17.56 4.68
CA LYS A 119 28.82 -17.57 3.60
C LYS A 119 27.40 -17.82 4.12
N LYS A 120 27.18 -18.74 5.07
CA LYS A 120 25.87 -18.98 5.70
C LYS A 120 25.38 -17.74 6.48
N ARG A 121 26.25 -17.11 7.28
CA ARG A 121 25.92 -15.87 8.00
C ARG A 121 25.57 -14.73 7.03
N ALA A 122 26.37 -14.54 5.97
CA ALA A 122 26.07 -13.53 4.94
C ALA A 122 24.74 -13.80 4.23
N LEU A 123 24.42 -15.08 3.93
CA LEU A 123 23.13 -15.45 3.34
C LEU A 123 21.95 -15.14 4.28
N LEU A 124 22.09 -15.48 5.57
CA LEU A 124 21.05 -15.19 6.57
C LEU A 124 20.84 -13.69 6.76
N LEU A 125 21.91 -12.89 6.77
CA LEU A 125 21.83 -11.43 6.82
C LEU A 125 21.15 -10.86 5.55
N ALA A 126 21.46 -11.38 4.38
CA ALA A 126 20.80 -10.97 3.13
C ALA A 126 19.30 -11.30 3.15
N LEU A 127 18.92 -12.49 3.62
CA LEU A 127 17.52 -12.89 3.75
C LEU A 127 16.77 -12.04 4.78
N SER A 128 17.38 -11.72 5.93
CA SER A 128 16.77 -10.85 6.94
C SER A 128 16.58 -9.43 6.41
N LEU A 129 17.53 -8.90 5.65
CA LEU A 129 17.42 -7.60 5.02
C LEU A 129 16.27 -7.56 3.99
N LEU A 130 16.16 -8.58 3.14
CA LEU A 130 15.05 -8.70 2.19
C LEU A 130 13.69 -8.77 2.91
N LEU A 131 13.61 -9.49 4.01
CA LEU A 131 12.40 -9.58 4.82
C LEU A 131 12.02 -8.20 5.42
N ILE A 132 13.00 -7.47 5.95
CA ILE A 132 12.77 -6.11 6.48
C ILE A 132 12.28 -5.17 5.35
N ILE A 133 12.93 -5.20 4.18
CA ILE A 133 12.49 -4.41 3.02
C ILE A 133 11.05 -4.77 2.62
N GLY A 134 10.71 -6.06 2.63
CA GLY A 134 9.35 -6.52 2.36
C GLY A 134 8.32 -5.97 3.36
N ILE A 135 8.63 -6.03 4.67
CA ILE A 135 7.77 -5.50 5.72
C ILE A 135 7.58 -3.98 5.57
N VAL A 136 8.68 -3.25 5.36
CA VAL A 136 8.62 -1.80 5.13
C VAL A 136 7.79 -1.46 3.88
N GLY A 137 7.97 -2.22 2.80
CA GLY A 137 7.18 -2.06 1.58
C GLY A 137 5.68 -2.31 1.79
N ILE A 138 5.31 -3.35 2.53
CA ILE A 138 3.91 -3.64 2.88
C ILE A 138 3.34 -2.52 3.76
N PHE A 139 4.09 -2.07 4.76
CA PHE A 139 3.66 -0.98 5.63
C PHE A 139 3.46 0.33 4.84
N ALA A 140 4.41 0.70 3.98
CA ALA A 140 4.31 1.87 3.12
C ALA A 140 3.09 1.77 2.17
N TYR A 141 2.82 0.59 1.60
CA TYR A 141 1.63 0.36 0.79
C TYR A 141 0.34 0.52 1.60
N MET A 142 0.24 -0.08 2.78
CA MET A 142 -0.97 0.00 3.63
C MET A 142 -1.25 1.43 4.10
N THR A 143 -0.21 2.24 4.28
CA THR A 143 -0.34 3.66 4.68
C THR A 143 -0.48 4.60 3.49
N SER A 144 -0.38 4.13 2.24
CA SER A 144 -0.51 4.95 1.03
C SER A 144 -1.97 5.28 0.71
N TYR A 145 -2.17 6.26 -0.20
CA TYR A 145 -3.48 6.56 -0.80
C TYR A 145 -4.13 5.31 -1.42
N ILE A 146 -3.36 4.61 -2.26
CA ILE A 146 -3.84 3.40 -2.96
C ILE A 146 -4.24 2.30 -1.97
N GLY A 147 -3.45 2.11 -0.90
CA GLY A 147 -3.76 1.15 0.15
C GLY A 147 -5.08 1.47 0.86
N ALA A 148 -5.33 2.75 1.17
CA ALA A 148 -6.56 3.22 1.78
C ALA A 148 -7.77 3.01 0.84
N VAL A 149 -7.66 3.39 -0.44
CA VAL A 149 -8.71 3.17 -1.45
C VAL A 149 -9.02 1.68 -1.62
N ASN A 150 -8.00 0.83 -1.73
CA ASN A 150 -8.21 -0.61 -1.88
C ASN A 150 -8.86 -1.25 -0.65
N LYS A 151 -8.51 -0.77 0.56
CA LYS A 151 -9.14 -1.21 1.79
C LYS A 151 -10.61 -0.78 1.83
N GLY A 152 -10.91 0.46 1.44
CA GLY A 152 -12.28 0.98 1.32
C GLY A 152 -13.13 0.18 0.32
N ASN A 153 -12.59 -0.16 -0.86
CA ASN A 153 -13.30 -0.98 -1.83
C ASN A 153 -13.62 -2.39 -1.28
N LYS A 154 -12.68 -3.03 -0.60
CA LYS A 154 -12.92 -4.33 0.04
C LYS A 154 -13.97 -4.27 1.16
N ALA A 155 -14.00 -3.18 1.93
CA ALA A 155 -15.03 -2.96 2.93
C ALA A 155 -16.41 -2.77 2.28
N LEU A 156 -16.49 -1.99 1.19
CA LEU A 156 -17.71 -1.80 0.41
C LEU A 156 -18.24 -3.12 -0.17
N GLU A 157 -17.37 -3.99 -0.70
CA GLU A 157 -17.74 -5.32 -1.20
C GLU A 157 -18.33 -6.22 -0.09
N ARG A 158 -17.92 -6.01 1.16
CA ARG A 158 -18.48 -6.72 2.33
C ARG A 158 -19.69 -6.04 2.93
N ASN A 159 -20.17 -4.93 2.35
CA ASN A 159 -21.22 -4.06 2.85
C ASN A 159 -20.89 -3.43 4.23
N ASP A 160 -19.61 -3.35 4.58
CA ASP A 160 -19.15 -2.61 5.76
C ASP A 160 -18.97 -1.13 5.39
N TYR A 161 -20.10 -0.43 5.38
CA TYR A 161 -20.16 0.96 4.92
C TYR A 161 -19.40 1.91 5.85
N THR A 162 -19.34 1.60 7.15
CA THR A 162 -18.61 2.43 8.12
C THR A 162 -17.10 2.35 7.89
N GLU A 163 -16.56 1.12 7.80
CA GLU A 163 -15.13 0.95 7.48
C GLU A 163 -14.79 1.51 6.10
N ALA A 164 -15.68 1.34 5.12
CA ALA A 164 -15.48 1.87 3.77
C ALA A 164 -15.40 3.40 3.77
N GLU A 165 -16.34 4.09 4.45
CA GLU A 165 -16.35 5.54 4.58
C GLU A 165 -15.06 6.06 5.22
N ASP A 166 -14.65 5.47 6.35
CA ASP A 166 -13.41 5.84 7.05
C ASP A 166 -12.16 5.68 6.16
N CYS A 167 -12.09 4.58 5.41
CA CYS A 167 -10.99 4.32 4.50
C CYS A 167 -10.93 5.33 3.35
N PHE A 168 -12.06 5.67 2.72
CA PHE A 168 -12.10 6.66 1.64
C PHE A 168 -11.82 8.07 2.15
N ARG A 169 -12.34 8.46 3.33
CA ARG A 169 -12.00 9.73 3.97
C ARG A 169 -10.51 9.85 4.30
N ASN A 170 -9.90 8.76 4.78
CA ASN A 170 -8.47 8.70 5.02
C ASN A 170 -7.67 8.82 3.71
N ALA A 171 -8.15 8.22 2.61
CA ALA A 171 -7.54 8.41 1.30
C ALA A 171 -7.61 9.87 0.85
N MET A 172 -8.77 10.51 0.95
CA MET A 172 -8.95 11.94 0.63
C MET A 172 -8.06 12.85 1.48
N ALA A 173 -7.84 12.52 2.76
CA ALA A 173 -6.93 13.28 3.62
C ALA A 173 -5.45 13.17 3.20
N LYS A 174 -5.08 12.13 2.44
CA LYS A 174 -3.72 11.95 1.90
C LYS A 174 -3.52 12.63 0.56
N ASP A 175 -4.53 12.56 -0.28
CA ASP A 175 -4.53 13.17 -1.61
C ASP A 175 -5.98 13.42 -2.03
N ASP A 176 -6.42 14.65 -1.94
CA ASP A 176 -7.79 15.08 -2.28
C ASP A 176 -7.96 15.43 -3.76
N THR A 177 -6.88 15.42 -4.54
CA THR A 177 -6.94 15.70 -5.97
C THR A 177 -7.37 14.50 -6.81
N ARG A 178 -7.33 13.32 -6.24
CA ARG A 178 -7.58 12.06 -6.95
C ARG A 178 -9.05 11.61 -6.82
N PRO A 179 -9.68 11.19 -7.93
CA PRO A 179 -11.11 10.91 -7.98
C PRO A 179 -11.52 9.56 -7.39
N GLU A 180 -10.59 8.61 -7.16
CA GLU A 180 -10.95 7.25 -6.76
C GLU A 180 -11.60 7.21 -5.38
N ALA A 181 -11.13 8.04 -4.42
CA ALA A 181 -11.69 8.11 -3.08
C ALA A 181 -13.10 8.71 -3.10
N TYR A 182 -13.33 9.77 -3.88
CA TYR A 182 -14.66 10.36 -4.08
C TYR A 182 -15.62 9.38 -4.74
N THR A 183 -15.14 8.67 -5.76
CA THR A 183 -15.92 7.63 -6.44
C THR A 183 -16.31 6.51 -5.47
N GLY A 184 -15.37 6.05 -4.64
CA GLY A 184 -15.63 5.02 -3.63
C GLY A 184 -16.64 5.49 -2.59
N LEU A 185 -16.43 6.68 -2.02
CA LEU A 185 -17.31 7.26 -1.01
C LEU A 185 -18.72 7.55 -1.56
N SER A 186 -18.83 8.02 -2.81
CA SER A 186 -20.14 8.20 -3.45
C SER A 186 -20.92 6.88 -3.61
N LYS A 187 -20.23 5.77 -3.86
CA LYS A 187 -20.86 4.43 -3.90
C LYS A 187 -21.34 3.99 -2.51
N VAL A 188 -20.58 4.30 -1.45
CA VAL A 188 -21.02 4.04 -0.06
C VAL A 188 -22.31 4.78 0.21
N TYR A 189 -22.38 6.07 -0.11
CA TYR A 189 -23.59 6.85 0.11
C TYR A 189 -24.77 6.39 -0.75
N GLN A 190 -24.54 5.99 -2.00
CA GLN A 190 -25.58 5.41 -2.85
C GLN A 190 -26.10 4.08 -2.28
N ALA A 191 -25.23 3.23 -1.73
CA ALA A 191 -25.63 1.97 -1.09
C ALA A 191 -26.44 2.19 0.22
N GLN A 192 -26.32 3.37 0.83
CA GLN A 192 -27.09 3.81 1.99
C GLN A 192 -28.34 4.64 1.61
N ASP A 193 -28.73 4.66 0.33
CA ASP A 193 -29.82 5.47 -0.23
C ASP A 193 -29.68 6.98 0.04
N ASN A 194 -28.44 7.46 0.24
CA ASN A 194 -28.14 8.86 0.54
C ASN A 194 -27.46 9.57 -0.64
N THR A 195 -28.17 9.63 -1.76
CA THR A 195 -27.68 10.24 -3.00
C THR A 195 -27.32 11.72 -2.84
N GLU A 196 -28.08 12.45 -2.00
CA GLU A 196 -27.79 13.87 -1.74
C GLU A 196 -26.41 14.08 -1.09
N LYS A 197 -26.02 13.20 -0.17
CA LYS A 197 -24.70 13.27 0.47
C LYS A 197 -23.56 13.01 -0.51
N ALA A 198 -23.78 12.11 -1.46
CA ALA A 198 -22.84 11.87 -2.55
C ALA A 198 -22.74 13.07 -3.50
N GLU A 199 -23.84 13.73 -3.78
CA GLU A 199 -23.89 14.95 -4.62
C GLU A 199 -23.14 16.10 -3.97
N ARG A 200 -23.40 16.37 -2.67
CA ARG A 200 -22.68 17.38 -1.90
C ARG A 200 -21.18 17.12 -1.84
N LEU A 201 -20.79 15.86 -1.70
CA LEU A 201 -19.37 15.47 -1.73
C LEU A 201 -18.66 15.96 -3.00
N PHE A 202 -19.26 15.72 -4.17
CA PHE A 202 -18.72 16.19 -5.44
C PHE A 202 -18.80 17.71 -5.61
N SER A 203 -19.93 18.32 -5.25
CA SER A 203 -20.11 19.77 -5.33
C SER A 203 -19.07 20.53 -4.51
N ASP A 204 -18.82 20.09 -3.26
CA ASP A 204 -17.85 20.74 -2.38
C ASP A 204 -16.40 20.52 -2.84
N ALA A 205 -16.12 19.37 -3.45
CA ALA A 205 -14.81 19.07 -4.00
C ALA A 205 -14.53 19.90 -5.29
N LEU A 206 -15.50 19.98 -6.18
CA LEU A 206 -15.38 20.73 -7.44
C LEU A 206 -15.25 22.23 -7.22
N LYS A 207 -15.91 22.80 -6.20
CA LYS A 207 -15.71 24.22 -5.80
C LYS A 207 -14.28 24.53 -5.39
N LYS A 208 -13.54 23.56 -4.89
CA LYS A 208 -12.14 23.72 -4.47
C LYS A 208 -11.15 23.41 -5.60
N GLN A 209 -11.59 22.65 -6.58
CA GLN A 209 -10.74 22.07 -7.63
C GLN A 209 -11.46 22.21 -8.99
N GLU A 210 -11.77 23.45 -9.36
CA GLU A 210 -12.56 23.78 -10.55
C GLU A 210 -11.97 23.25 -11.86
N ASP A 211 -10.63 23.15 -11.94
CA ASP A 211 -9.93 22.68 -13.12
C ASP A 211 -9.57 21.17 -13.08
N ASN A 212 -10.06 20.41 -12.09
CA ASN A 212 -9.75 19.00 -11.97
C ASN A 212 -10.63 18.15 -12.90
N ILE A 213 -10.09 17.84 -14.08
CA ILE A 213 -10.78 17.08 -15.14
C ILE A 213 -11.26 15.71 -14.65
N GLU A 214 -10.39 14.99 -13.91
CA GLU A 214 -10.73 13.64 -13.45
C GLU A 214 -11.82 13.65 -12.35
N LEU A 215 -11.88 14.69 -11.56
CA LEU A 215 -12.93 14.87 -10.58
C LEU A 215 -14.27 15.20 -11.22
N HIS A 216 -14.29 16.08 -12.25
CA HIS A 216 -15.47 16.33 -13.08
C HIS A 216 -15.96 15.07 -13.78
N ARG A 217 -15.05 14.30 -14.37
CA ARG A 217 -15.35 12.99 -14.97
C ARG A 217 -15.97 12.01 -13.97
N ALA A 218 -15.46 11.98 -12.74
CA ALA A 218 -16.01 11.14 -11.67
C ALA A 218 -17.42 11.57 -11.23
N CYS A 219 -17.66 12.89 -11.15
CA CYS A 219 -18.97 13.45 -10.85
C CYS A 219 -19.99 13.13 -11.96
N ILE A 220 -19.62 13.29 -13.24
CA ILE A 220 -20.46 12.92 -14.38
C ILE A 220 -20.82 11.42 -14.33
N LYS A 221 -19.83 10.55 -14.08
CA LYS A 221 -20.08 9.12 -13.91
C LYS A 221 -20.98 8.81 -12.73
N PHE A 222 -20.91 9.60 -11.66
CA PHE A 222 -21.83 9.48 -10.54
C PHE A 222 -23.26 9.82 -10.98
N TYR A 223 -23.51 10.95 -11.67
CA TYR A 223 -24.82 11.32 -12.18
C TYR A 223 -25.39 10.31 -13.17
N ILE A 224 -24.55 9.70 -14.01
CA ILE A 224 -24.98 8.63 -14.92
C ILE A 224 -25.44 7.39 -14.14
N ARG A 225 -24.73 6.99 -13.08
CA ARG A 225 -25.08 5.81 -12.26
C ARG A 225 -26.32 6.03 -11.42
N SER A 226 -26.54 7.24 -10.93
CA SER A 226 -27.69 7.61 -10.10
C SER A 226 -28.92 8.00 -10.93
N ASP A 227 -28.87 7.84 -12.27
CA ASP A 227 -29.92 8.24 -13.22
C ASP A 227 -30.30 9.72 -13.14
N GLN A 228 -29.35 10.59 -12.79
CA GLN A 228 -29.48 12.03 -12.68
C GLN A 228 -28.79 12.77 -13.85
N LYS A 229 -28.89 12.22 -15.05
CA LYS A 229 -28.18 12.71 -16.25
C LYS A 229 -28.56 14.15 -16.63
N GLU A 230 -29.73 14.60 -16.21
CA GLU A 230 -30.24 15.97 -16.41
C GLU A 230 -29.42 17.04 -15.66
N LYS A 231 -28.60 16.65 -14.67
CA LYS A 231 -27.70 17.56 -13.95
C LYS A 231 -26.34 17.76 -14.64
N ILE A 232 -26.00 16.89 -15.60
CA ILE A 232 -24.70 16.96 -16.29
C ILE A 232 -24.55 18.24 -17.11
N PRO A 233 -25.53 18.70 -17.88
CA PRO A 233 -25.42 19.95 -18.59
C PRO A 233 -25.13 21.16 -17.70
N GLU A 234 -25.82 21.27 -16.56
CA GLU A 234 -25.61 22.35 -15.60
C GLU A 234 -24.22 22.29 -14.95
N LEU A 235 -23.72 21.07 -14.65
CA LEU A 235 -22.36 20.87 -14.17
C LEU A 235 -21.32 21.39 -15.18
N LEU A 236 -21.51 21.09 -16.48
CA LEU A 236 -20.58 21.49 -17.53
C LEU A 236 -20.70 22.96 -17.92
N ASP A 237 -21.89 23.54 -17.82
CA ASP A 237 -22.12 24.97 -18.08
C ASP A 237 -21.44 25.86 -17.03
N ASN A 238 -21.39 25.37 -15.78
CA ASN A 238 -20.70 26.05 -14.70
C ASN A 238 -19.19 25.71 -14.61
N ALA A 239 -18.69 24.82 -15.46
CA ALA A 239 -17.29 24.43 -15.50
C ALA A 239 -16.46 25.39 -16.39
N THR A 240 -15.14 25.34 -16.22
CA THR A 240 -14.21 26.10 -17.06
C THR A 240 -14.20 25.55 -18.51
N SER A 241 -13.81 26.39 -19.47
CA SER A 241 -13.68 25.96 -20.88
C SER A 241 -12.69 24.77 -21.00
N THR A 242 -11.65 24.74 -20.18
CA THR A 242 -10.70 23.62 -20.13
C THR A 242 -11.40 22.29 -19.88
N ILE A 243 -12.36 22.27 -18.95
CA ILE A 243 -13.12 21.06 -18.61
C ILE A 243 -14.00 20.62 -19.77
N THR A 244 -14.71 21.54 -20.42
CA THR A 244 -15.59 21.22 -21.55
C THR A 244 -14.80 20.77 -22.79
N ASP A 245 -13.62 21.34 -23.02
CA ASP A 245 -12.72 20.96 -24.13
C ASP A 245 -12.10 19.54 -23.90
N GLU A 246 -11.82 19.16 -22.65
CA GLU A 246 -11.25 17.86 -22.29
C GLU A 246 -12.31 16.75 -22.08
N LEU A 247 -13.60 17.13 -22.01
CA LEU A 247 -14.74 16.23 -21.82
C LEU A 247 -15.81 16.35 -22.91
N PRO A 248 -15.44 16.46 -24.20
CA PRO A 248 -16.37 16.75 -25.30
C PRO A 248 -17.46 15.68 -25.47
N GLU A 249 -17.20 14.44 -25.05
CA GLU A 249 -18.15 13.32 -25.09
C GLU A 249 -19.39 13.51 -24.22
N TYR A 250 -19.32 14.40 -23.22
CA TYR A 250 -20.43 14.71 -22.32
C TYR A 250 -21.13 16.03 -22.69
N VAL A 251 -20.53 16.85 -23.54
CA VAL A 251 -21.11 18.12 -24.00
C VAL A 251 -22.09 17.83 -25.11
N VAL A 252 -23.36 18.25 -24.95
CA VAL A 252 -24.41 18.07 -25.92
C VAL A 252 -24.94 19.43 -26.30
N LYS A 253 -24.78 19.83 -27.60
CA LYS A 253 -25.28 21.11 -28.11
C LYS A 253 -26.80 21.12 -28.20
N THR A 254 -27.39 22.27 -27.92
CA THR A 254 -28.83 22.49 -28.09
C THR A 254 -29.25 22.29 -29.56
N PRO A 255 -30.49 21.84 -29.81
CA PRO A 255 -31.03 21.77 -31.15
C PRO A 255 -31.08 23.14 -31.78
N LYS A 256 -30.81 23.22 -33.09
CA LYS A 256 -31.01 24.43 -33.89
C LYS A 256 -32.44 24.43 -34.40
N PHE A 257 -33.08 25.58 -34.31
CA PHE A 257 -34.41 25.87 -34.82
C PHE A 257 -34.30 26.51 -36.22
N SER A 258 -35.21 26.18 -37.10
CA SER A 258 -35.27 26.78 -38.47
C SER A 258 -36.05 28.09 -38.53
N LEU A 259 -36.78 28.40 -37.47
CA LEU A 259 -37.53 29.66 -37.31
C LEU A 259 -36.91 30.46 -36.18
N ASP A 260 -36.88 31.75 -36.30
CA ASP A 260 -36.35 32.64 -35.27
C ASP A 260 -37.35 32.85 -34.12
N ASP A 261 -36.83 33.09 -32.93
CA ASP A 261 -37.66 33.33 -31.74
C ASP A 261 -38.22 34.77 -31.75
N GLY A 262 -39.52 34.89 -31.45
CA GLY A 262 -40.20 36.19 -31.40
C GLY A 262 -40.59 36.81 -32.76
N GLU A 263 -40.42 36.08 -33.87
CA GLU A 263 -40.85 36.52 -35.18
C GLU A 263 -42.32 36.16 -35.46
N ASP A 264 -43.05 37.10 -36.09
CA ASP A 264 -44.40 36.86 -36.58
C ASP A 264 -44.35 36.38 -38.03
N TYR A 265 -45.18 35.38 -38.34
CA TYR A 265 -45.27 34.80 -39.70
C TYR A 265 -46.69 34.87 -40.21
N ASP A 266 -46.87 35.40 -41.39
CA ASP A 266 -48.21 35.58 -42.01
C ASP A 266 -48.80 34.27 -42.59
N ASP A 267 -47.93 33.26 -42.83
CA ASP A 267 -48.32 31.97 -43.41
C ASP A 267 -48.05 30.80 -42.44
N VAL A 268 -48.68 29.67 -42.70
CA VAL A 268 -48.47 28.43 -41.97
C VAL A 268 -47.01 28.00 -42.08
N GLN A 269 -46.33 27.93 -40.95
CA GLN A 269 -44.93 27.60 -40.88
C GLN A 269 -44.72 26.14 -40.42
N GLN A 270 -43.58 25.56 -40.85
CA GLN A 270 -43.09 24.29 -40.37
C GLN A 270 -41.72 24.45 -39.69
N LEU A 271 -41.70 24.22 -38.38
CA LEU A 271 -40.46 24.27 -37.63
C LEU A 271 -39.65 22.98 -37.83
N LYS A 272 -38.44 23.13 -38.30
CA LYS A 272 -37.44 22.05 -38.36
C LYS A 272 -36.46 22.18 -37.20
N LEU A 273 -36.22 21.07 -36.53
CA LEU A 273 -35.22 20.98 -35.48
C LEU A 273 -34.04 20.12 -35.98
N THR A 274 -32.83 20.59 -35.75
CA THR A 274 -31.59 19.86 -36.12
C THR A 274 -30.66 19.75 -34.93
N ALA A 275 -30.02 18.61 -34.81
CA ALA A 275 -29.01 18.35 -33.78
C ALA A 275 -27.78 17.69 -34.42
N GLU A 276 -26.70 17.55 -33.65
CA GLU A 276 -25.53 16.81 -34.07
C GLU A 276 -25.87 15.36 -34.42
N SER A 277 -25.12 14.80 -35.36
CA SER A 277 -25.35 13.45 -35.87
C SER A 277 -25.34 12.40 -34.70
N GLY A 278 -26.39 11.60 -34.66
CA GLY A 278 -26.55 10.53 -33.65
C GLY A 278 -27.33 10.97 -32.41
N ASN A 279 -27.61 12.26 -32.22
CA ASN A 279 -28.44 12.74 -31.11
C ASN A 279 -29.93 12.64 -31.48
N LYS A 280 -30.75 12.36 -30.46
CA LYS A 280 -32.22 12.37 -30.57
C LYS A 280 -32.74 13.70 -30.05
N ILE A 281 -33.77 14.26 -30.67
CA ILE A 281 -34.41 15.50 -30.24
C ILE A 281 -35.74 15.18 -29.58
N TYR A 282 -35.99 15.81 -28.42
CA TYR A 282 -37.26 15.76 -27.71
C TYR A 282 -37.76 17.18 -27.50
N TYR A 283 -39.08 17.39 -27.61
CA TYR A 283 -39.69 18.72 -27.53
C TYR A 283 -41.02 18.72 -26.79
N THR A 284 -41.45 19.91 -26.38
CA THR A 284 -42.74 20.20 -25.78
C THR A 284 -43.35 21.44 -26.40
N LYS A 285 -44.72 21.47 -26.46
CA LYS A 285 -45.54 22.63 -26.91
C LYS A 285 -46.29 23.30 -25.73
N ASN A 286 -46.10 22.82 -24.49
CA ASN A 286 -46.91 23.20 -23.33
C ASN A 286 -46.15 24.06 -22.30
N LYS A 287 -45.14 24.78 -22.73
CA LYS A 287 -44.24 25.62 -21.89
C LYS A 287 -43.52 24.85 -20.77
N LYS A 288 -43.60 23.49 -20.75
CA LYS A 288 -42.85 22.66 -19.82
C LYS A 288 -41.48 22.34 -20.39
N LYS A 289 -40.51 22.20 -19.48
CA LYS A 289 -39.16 21.77 -19.87
C LYS A 289 -39.20 20.37 -20.46
N PRO A 290 -38.65 20.13 -21.67
CA PRO A 290 -38.63 18.81 -22.28
C PRO A 290 -37.71 17.84 -21.50
N THR A 291 -38.05 16.57 -21.49
CA THR A 291 -37.30 15.45 -20.95
C THR A 291 -37.23 14.33 -21.98
N THR A 292 -36.50 13.27 -21.70
CA THR A 292 -36.46 12.07 -22.53
C THR A 292 -37.84 11.37 -22.67
N GLY A 293 -38.78 11.68 -21.79
CA GLY A 293 -40.18 11.25 -21.86
C GLY A 293 -41.11 12.15 -22.67
N SER A 294 -40.61 13.28 -23.21
CA SER A 294 -41.38 14.22 -24.02
C SER A 294 -41.52 13.71 -25.46
N HIS A 295 -42.26 14.48 -26.31
CA HIS A 295 -42.43 14.12 -27.73
C HIS A 295 -41.10 14.03 -28.44
N LYS A 296 -40.83 12.86 -29.05
CA LYS A 296 -39.65 12.68 -29.88
C LYS A 296 -39.84 13.37 -31.23
N TYR A 297 -38.90 14.19 -31.65
CA TYR A 297 -38.92 14.83 -32.96
C TYR A 297 -38.54 13.81 -34.05
N ASN A 298 -39.48 13.59 -34.99
CA ASN A 298 -39.29 12.70 -36.13
C ASN A 298 -39.58 13.39 -37.47
N SER A 299 -40.33 14.51 -37.48
CA SER A 299 -40.71 15.25 -38.65
C SER A 299 -40.94 16.73 -38.31
N PRO A 300 -40.92 17.64 -39.26
CA PRO A 300 -41.20 19.05 -39.03
C PRO A 300 -42.51 19.27 -38.27
N ILE A 301 -42.47 20.22 -37.32
CA ILE A 301 -43.60 20.53 -36.45
C ILE A 301 -44.41 21.63 -37.14
N GLN A 302 -45.67 21.39 -37.40
CA GLN A 302 -46.56 22.42 -37.91
C GLN A 302 -46.88 23.41 -36.78
N ILE A 303 -46.70 24.70 -37.08
CA ILE A 303 -47.04 25.80 -36.17
C ILE A 303 -48.49 26.17 -36.44
N GLU A 304 -49.30 26.14 -35.39
CA GLU A 304 -50.71 26.50 -35.41
C GLU A 304 -50.88 28.02 -35.30
N GLU A 305 -52.03 28.53 -35.71
CA GLU A 305 -52.36 29.96 -35.57
C GLU A 305 -52.35 30.38 -34.10
N GLY A 306 -51.73 31.53 -33.81
CA GLY A 306 -51.57 32.11 -32.48
C GLY A 306 -50.17 31.81 -31.88
N ASP A 307 -50.01 32.18 -30.61
CA ASP A 307 -48.71 32.06 -29.91
C ASP A 307 -48.35 30.60 -29.62
N THR A 308 -47.28 30.11 -30.20
CA THR A 308 -46.76 28.78 -29.96
C THR A 308 -45.38 28.81 -29.32
N THR A 309 -45.22 28.27 -28.11
CA THR A 309 -43.93 28.15 -27.45
C THR A 309 -43.45 26.72 -27.52
N ILE A 310 -42.28 26.49 -28.11
CA ILE A 310 -41.65 25.17 -28.25
C ILE A 310 -40.31 25.18 -27.55
N TYR A 311 -40.15 24.25 -26.62
CA TYR A 311 -38.85 23.93 -26.01
C TYR A 311 -38.34 22.59 -26.57
N ALA A 312 -37.04 22.52 -26.84
CA ALA A 312 -36.43 21.31 -27.36
C ALA A 312 -35.07 21.04 -26.69
N ILE A 313 -34.75 19.76 -26.50
CA ILE A 313 -33.45 19.27 -26.08
C ILE A 313 -32.91 18.25 -27.07
N ALA A 314 -31.61 18.21 -27.27
CA ALA A 314 -30.91 17.10 -27.90
C ALA A 314 -30.45 16.12 -26.80
N VAL A 315 -30.45 14.84 -27.09
CA VAL A 315 -30.00 13.80 -26.18
C VAL A 315 -29.02 12.89 -26.92
N ASN A 316 -27.80 12.74 -26.36
CA ASN A 316 -26.78 11.92 -26.99
C ASN A 316 -27.04 10.42 -26.78
N LYS A 317 -26.15 9.57 -27.30
CA LYS A 317 -26.23 8.10 -27.15
C LYS A 317 -26.12 7.61 -25.71
N ALA A 318 -25.44 8.35 -24.83
CA ALA A 318 -25.32 8.06 -23.41
C ALA A 318 -26.58 8.45 -22.60
N GLY A 319 -27.54 9.11 -23.26
CA GLY A 319 -28.77 9.61 -22.62
C GLY A 319 -28.58 10.95 -21.90
N ILE A 320 -27.50 11.66 -22.15
CA ILE A 320 -27.24 12.98 -21.58
C ILE A 320 -27.96 14.02 -22.43
N PRO A 321 -28.80 14.90 -21.83
CA PRO A 321 -29.48 15.96 -22.54
C PRO A 321 -28.54 17.14 -22.80
N SER A 322 -28.90 17.99 -23.79
CA SER A 322 -28.30 19.31 -23.98
C SER A 322 -28.67 20.24 -22.82
N PHE A 323 -27.88 21.30 -22.64
CA PHE A 323 -28.35 22.46 -21.90
C PHE A 323 -29.65 23.01 -22.51
N ARG A 324 -30.43 23.67 -21.72
CA ARG A 324 -31.77 24.10 -22.14
C ARG A 324 -31.76 25.52 -22.68
#